data_d280b6cd71dfa1a78ea485498e0293b4
#
_entry.id   d280b6cd71dfa1a78ea485498e0293b4
#
_cell.length_a   1.000
_cell.length_b   1.000
_cell.length_c   1.000
_cell.angle_alpha   90.00
_cell.angle_beta   90.00
_cell.angle_gamma   90.00
#
_symmetry.space_group_name_H-M   'P 1'
#
loop_
_entity.id
_entity.type
_entity.pdbx_description
1 polymer ?
#
loop_
_entity_poly.entity_id
_entity_poly.type
_entity_poly.pdbx_seq_one_letter_code
_entity_poly.pdbx_strand_id
1 'polypeptide(L)'
;MSTPQDPVGLCFTCRWKRATVNRRGSVFFRCARAEDDARFVRYPPLPVRSCPGYEETMLFVVLMHYARPLAEVDAVRTEHVAFLERLAATGTVLAWARRDPPTGGVLVAAAPDTATLERVLADDPYVQAGVAKPEIVAFNPKNVRVSLGA
;
A
#
# COMPACT_ATOMS: atom_id res chain seq x y z
N MET A 1 -0.82 -26.44 -7.36
CA MET A 1 -1.04 -25.77 -6.05
C MET A 1 -1.95 -24.58 -6.30
N SER A 2 -3.16 -24.61 -5.79
CA SER A 2 -4.11 -23.52 -5.94
C SER A 2 -3.62 -22.34 -5.10
N THR A 3 -3.30 -21.23 -5.75
CA THR A 3 -3.09 -19.94 -5.07
C THR A 3 -4.34 -19.66 -4.23
N PRO A 4 -4.21 -19.21 -2.95
CA PRO A 4 -5.36 -18.74 -2.20
C PRO A 4 -6.06 -17.69 -3.08
N GLN A 5 -7.33 -17.93 -3.40
CA GLN A 5 -8.08 -17.00 -4.25
C GLN A 5 -8.21 -15.70 -3.45
N ASP A 6 -7.55 -14.65 -3.92
CA ASP A 6 -7.69 -13.32 -3.37
C ASP A 6 -9.20 -12.98 -3.27
N PRO A 7 -9.74 -12.75 -2.07
CA PRO A 7 -11.15 -12.48 -1.86
C PRO A 7 -11.65 -11.22 -2.56
N VAL A 8 -10.74 -10.38 -3.05
CA VAL A 8 -11.05 -9.11 -3.72
C VAL A 8 -10.95 -9.23 -5.24
N GLY A 9 -10.06 -10.09 -5.73
CA GLY A 9 -9.79 -10.27 -7.15
C GLY A 9 -9.08 -9.06 -7.76
N LEU A 10 -9.37 -8.74 -9.03
CA LEU A 10 -8.72 -7.66 -9.78
C LEU A 10 -8.75 -6.29 -9.09
N CYS A 11 -9.77 -5.99 -8.31
CA CYS A 11 -9.85 -4.73 -7.60
C CYS A 11 -8.73 -4.53 -6.57
N PHE A 12 -8.09 -5.60 -6.08
CA PHE A 12 -7.02 -5.48 -5.11
C PHE A 12 -5.79 -4.73 -5.68
N THR A 13 -5.44 -5.00 -6.92
CA THR A 13 -4.31 -4.38 -7.63
C THR A 13 -4.74 -3.29 -8.62
N CYS A 14 -6.02 -2.91 -8.66
CA CYS A 14 -6.52 -1.92 -9.58
C CYS A 14 -6.19 -0.48 -9.13
N ARG A 15 -5.67 0.36 -10.04
CA ARG A 15 -5.38 1.78 -9.77
C ARG A 15 -6.62 2.60 -9.41
N TRP A 16 -7.79 2.17 -9.86
CA TRP A 16 -9.07 2.82 -9.59
C TRP A 16 -9.69 2.42 -8.25
N LYS A 17 -9.06 1.50 -7.56
CA LYS A 17 -9.47 1.11 -6.21
C LYS A 17 -9.39 2.30 -5.25
N ARG A 18 -10.44 2.43 -4.45
CA ARG A 18 -10.43 3.22 -3.21
C ARG A 18 -10.84 2.27 -2.09
N ALA A 19 -9.96 2.13 -1.12
CA ALA A 19 -10.21 1.26 0.02
C ALA A 19 -10.32 2.09 1.28
N THR A 20 -11.26 1.71 2.14
CA THR A 20 -11.47 2.35 3.45
C THR A 20 -11.60 1.28 4.51
N VAL A 21 -11.08 1.55 5.69
CA VAL A 21 -11.16 0.68 6.86
C VAL A 21 -12.09 1.35 7.87
N ASN A 22 -13.12 0.64 8.33
CA ASN A 22 -13.99 1.14 9.37
C ASN A 22 -13.38 0.94 10.78
N ARG A 23 -14.05 1.45 11.82
CA ARG A 23 -13.59 1.33 13.21
C ARG A 23 -13.48 -0.11 13.73
N ARG A 24 -14.13 -1.07 13.05
CA ARG A 24 -14.10 -2.50 13.38
C ARG A 24 -13.05 -3.28 12.58
N GLY A 25 -12.22 -2.59 11.77
CA GLY A 25 -11.19 -3.21 10.93
C GLY A 25 -11.71 -3.80 9.61
N SER A 26 -13.00 -3.66 9.28
CA SER A 26 -13.52 -4.13 7.99
C SER A 26 -13.06 -3.22 6.86
N VAL A 27 -12.60 -3.83 5.76
CA VAL A 27 -12.14 -3.12 4.56
C VAL A 27 -13.25 -3.11 3.51
N PHE A 28 -13.53 -1.94 2.95
CA PHE A 28 -14.49 -1.73 1.88
C PHE A 28 -13.78 -1.23 0.64
N PHE A 29 -14.04 -1.85 -0.49
CA PHE A 29 -13.47 -1.49 -1.78
C PHE A 29 -14.51 -0.79 -2.64
N ARG A 30 -14.14 0.37 -3.19
CA ARG A 30 -14.95 1.18 -4.08
C ARG A 30 -14.17 1.44 -5.38
N CYS A 31 -14.89 1.39 -6.50
CA CYS A 31 -14.34 1.75 -7.80
C CYS A 31 -14.49 3.26 -8.03
N ALA A 32 -13.38 4.00 -8.15
CA ALA A 32 -13.42 5.43 -8.45
C ALA A 32 -13.86 5.70 -9.89
N ARG A 33 -13.65 4.77 -10.81
CA ARG A 33 -14.08 4.91 -12.21
C ARG A 33 -15.59 5.08 -12.35
N ALA A 34 -16.36 4.54 -11.40
CA ALA A 34 -17.81 4.67 -11.36
C ALA A 34 -18.31 6.11 -11.06
N GLU A 35 -17.41 7.04 -10.74
CA GLU A 35 -17.75 8.46 -10.55
C GLU A 35 -17.93 9.17 -11.89
N ASP A 36 -17.15 8.74 -12.90
CA ASP A 36 -17.12 9.39 -14.22
C ASP A 36 -17.75 8.53 -15.32
N ASP A 37 -17.96 7.24 -15.08
CA ASP A 37 -18.42 6.28 -16.08
C ASP A 37 -19.46 5.31 -15.48
N ALA A 38 -20.73 5.51 -15.87
CA ALA A 38 -21.86 4.71 -15.39
C ALA A 38 -21.83 3.22 -15.78
N ARG A 39 -20.91 2.81 -16.68
CA ARG A 39 -20.71 1.38 -17.00
C ARG A 39 -20.04 0.62 -15.85
N PHE A 40 -19.45 1.30 -14.89
CA PHE A 40 -18.79 0.70 -13.74
C PHE A 40 -19.66 0.81 -12.49
N VAL A 41 -19.64 -0.26 -11.69
CA VAL A 41 -20.36 -0.30 -10.42
C VAL A 41 -19.48 0.25 -9.31
N ARG A 42 -20.01 1.18 -8.52
CA ARG A 42 -19.28 1.84 -7.43
C ARG A 42 -18.76 0.86 -6.38
N TYR A 43 -19.58 -0.12 -6.02
CA TYR A 43 -19.24 -1.20 -5.09
C TYR A 43 -19.44 -2.54 -5.81
N PRO A 44 -18.44 -2.98 -6.60
CA PRO A 44 -18.57 -4.21 -7.35
C PRO A 44 -18.64 -5.42 -6.41
N PRO A 45 -19.44 -6.43 -6.76
CA PRO A 45 -19.43 -7.69 -6.00
C PRO A 45 -18.05 -8.35 -6.08
N LEU A 46 -17.50 -8.70 -4.93
CA LEU A 46 -16.18 -9.32 -4.81
C LEU A 46 -16.30 -10.86 -4.78
N PRO A 47 -15.32 -11.59 -5.31
CA PRO A 47 -14.12 -11.11 -6.04
C PRO A 47 -14.42 -10.72 -7.50
N VAL A 48 -13.85 -9.59 -7.95
CA VAL A 48 -13.92 -9.20 -9.36
C VAL A 48 -12.94 -10.05 -10.18
N ARG A 49 -13.47 -10.89 -11.07
CA ARG A 49 -12.69 -11.81 -11.92
C ARG A 49 -12.39 -11.25 -13.30
N SER A 50 -13.23 -10.33 -13.77
CA SER A 50 -13.09 -9.68 -15.07
C SER A 50 -13.59 -8.24 -14.96
N CYS A 51 -12.86 -7.31 -15.53
CA CYS A 51 -13.25 -5.89 -15.57
C CYS A 51 -12.63 -5.22 -16.80
N PRO A 52 -13.45 -4.65 -17.71
CA PRO A 52 -12.94 -3.97 -18.92
C PRO A 52 -12.20 -2.66 -18.59
N GLY A 53 -12.37 -2.14 -17.38
CA GLY A 53 -11.69 -0.92 -16.92
C GLY A 53 -10.52 -1.19 -15.97
N TYR A 54 -10.08 -2.45 -15.83
CA TYR A 54 -8.93 -2.76 -14.99
C TYR A 54 -7.66 -2.10 -15.53
N GLU A 55 -6.99 -1.39 -14.66
CA GLU A 55 -5.65 -0.85 -14.88
C GLU A 55 -4.82 -1.12 -13.62
N GLU A 56 -3.62 -1.66 -13.80
CA GLU A 56 -2.76 -2.04 -12.69
C GLU A 56 -2.17 -0.80 -11.99
N THR A 57 -2.00 -0.87 -10.67
CA THR A 57 -1.24 0.12 -9.90
C THR A 57 0.24 0.05 -10.26
N MET A 58 0.94 1.18 -10.10
CA MET A 58 2.39 1.19 -10.12
C MET A 58 2.94 0.58 -8.83
N LEU A 59 4.10 -0.06 -8.93
CA LEU A 59 4.83 -0.56 -7.78
C LEU A 59 6.00 0.36 -7.43
N PHE A 60 6.28 0.45 -6.13
CA PHE A 60 7.33 1.30 -5.58
C PHE A 60 8.11 0.57 -4.51
N VAL A 61 9.42 0.81 -4.51
CA VAL A 61 10.24 0.60 -3.32
C VAL A 61 10.37 1.96 -2.63
N VAL A 62 10.07 2.01 -1.33
CA VAL A 62 10.29 3.19 -0.51
C VAL A 62 11.40 2.89 0.48
N LEU A 63 12.46 3.68 0.40
CA LEU A 63 13.56 3.63 1.35
C LEU A 63 13.31 4.71 2.40
N MET A 64 13.06 4.30 3.63
CA MET A 64 12.93 5.21 4.77
C MET A 64 14.32 5.42 5.36
N HIS A 65 14.87 6.61 5.23
CA HIS A 65 16.16 6.97 5.79
C HIS A 65 15.97 7.61 7.17
N TYR A 66 16.54 7.02 8.22
CA TYR A 66 16.49 7.63 9.55
C TYR A 66 17.31 8.92 9.58
N ALA A 67 16.69 9.99 10.05
CA ALA A 67 17.26 11.33 10.15
C ALA A 67 17.59 11.72 11.62
N ARG A 68 17.24 10.86 12.56
CA ARG A 68 17.40 11.06 14.00
C ARG A 68 17.97 9.80 14.65
N PRO A 69 18.54 9.91 15.87
CA PRO A 69 19.01 8.73 16.61
C PRO A 69 17.94 7.65 16.77
N LEU A 70 18.35 6.39 16.81
CA LEU A 70 17.46 5.24 16.85
C LEU A 70 16.46 5.30 18.02
N ALA A 71 16.85 5.84 19.17
CA ALA A 71 15.97 6.00 20.32
C ALA A 71 14.77 6.94 20.02
N GLU A 72 14.98 8.00 19.23
CA GLU A 72 13.89 8.90 18.80
C GLU A 72 12.98 8.21 17.77
N VAL A 73 13.56 7.43 16.87
CA VAL A 73 12.81 6.63 15.89
C VAL A 73 11.94 5.58 16.61
N ASP A 74 12.52 4.88 17.57
CA ASP A 74 11.82 3.83 18.33
C ASP A 74 10.68 4.40 19.20
N ALA A 75 10.78 5.65 19.65
CA ALA A 75 9.70 6.32 20.37
C ALA A 75 8.41 6.50 19.54
N VAL A 76 8.51 6.56 18.22
CA VAL A 76 7.36 6.73 17.30
C VAL A 76 7.02 5.42 16.57
N ARG A 77 7.74 4.34 16.85
CA ARG A 77 7.64 3.09 16.09
C ARG A 77 6.27 2.45 16.15
N THR A 78 5.61 2.48 17.28
CA THR A 78 4.30 1.83 17.46
C THR A 78 3.25 2.46 16.53
N GLU A 79 3.20 3.79 16.46
CA GLU A 79 2.28 4.54 15.61
C GLU A 79 2.60 4.32 14.13
N HIS A 80 3.90 4.29 13.78
CA HIS A 80 4.36 4.00 12.42
C HIS A 80 3.94 2.59 11.97
N VAL A 81 4.15 1.56 12.79
CA VAL A 81 3.75 0.18 12.45
C VAL A 81 2.23 0.09 12.29
N ALA A 82 1.45 0.69 13.20
CA ALA A 82 -0.01 0.73 13.07
C ALA A 82 -0.48 1.46 11.79
N PHE A 83 0.24 2.50 11.36
CA PHE A 83 -0.01 3.17 10.09
C PHE A 83 0.26 2.23 8.91
N LEU A 84 1.38 1.51 8.88
CA LEU A 84 1.70 0.55 7.83
C LEU A 84 0.70 -0.61 7.76
N GLU A 85 0.26 -1.13 8.90
CA GLU A 85 -0.77 -2.18 8.96
C GLU A 85 -2.10 -1.73 8.34
N ARG A 86 -2.52 -0.47 8.57
CA ARG A 86 -3.70 0.08 7.89
C ARG A 86 -3.51 0.17 6.36
N LEU A 87 -2.33 0.57 5.91
CA LEU A 87 -2.02 0.61 4.48
C LEU A 87 -1.93 -0.80 3.87
N ALA A 88 -1.46 -1.78 4.61
CA ALA A 88 -1.43 -3.17 4.16
C ALA A 88 -2.85 -3.74 4.01
N ALA A 89 -3.75 -3.43 4.93
CA ALA A 89 -5.16 -3.83 4.83
C ALA A 89 -5.85 -3.29 3.56
N THR A 90 -5.43 -2.13 3.06
CA THR A 90 -5.94 -1.53 1.82
C THR A 90 -5.16 -1.93 0.56
N GLY A 91 -4.08 -2.71 0.70
CA GLY A 91 -3.20 -3.11 -0.40
C GLY A 91 -2.31 -1.98 -0.93
N THR A 92 -2.12 -0.92 -0.16
CA THR A 92 -1.19 0.17 -0.50
C THR A 92 0.24 -0.20 -0.11
N VAL A 93 0.44 -0.85 1.02
CA VAL A 93 1.72 -1.44 1.42
C VAL A 93 1.62 -2.96 1.28
N LEU A 94 2.59 -3.57 0.61
CA LEU A 94 2.63 -5.00 0.31
C LEU A 94 3.61 -5.75 1.22
N ALA A 95 4.69 -5.07 1.63
CA ALA A 95 5.69 -5.59 2.54
C ALA A 95 6.46 -4.43 3.17
N TRP A 96 6.97 -4.64 4.39
CA TRP A 96 7.88 -3.68 5.04
C TRP A 96 8.82 -4.39 5.99
N ALA A 97 10.00 -3.81 6.17
CA ALA A 97 10.98 -4.27 7.13
C ALA A 97 11.88 -3.12 7.60
N ARG A 98 12.43 -3.24 8.80
CA ARG A 98 13.57 -2.43 9.23
C ARG A 98 14.82 -2.96 8.52
N ARG A 99 15.72 -2.08 8.11
CA ARG A 99 17.02 -2.45 7.54
C ARG A 99 17.93 -3.06 8.60
N ASP A 100 18.86 -3.89 8.17
CA ASP A 100 19.95 -4.39 8.99
C ASP A 100 21.27 -3.96 8.34
N PRO A 101 22.09 -3.14 9.01
CA PRO A 101 21.88 -2.50 10.32
C PRO A 101 20.72 -1.50 10.33
N PRO A 102 20.18 -1.12 11.54
CA PRO A 102 18.94 -0.35 11.68
C PRO A 102 19.11 1.15 11.35
N THR A 103 19.45 1.44 10.11
CA THR A 103 19.66 2.79 9.57
C THR A 103 18.45 3.34 8.82
N GLY A 104 17.38 2.57 8.74
CA GLY A 104 16.18 2.91 8.00
C GLY A 104 15.21 1.74 7.87
N GLY A 105 14.22 1.91 7.01
CA GLY A 105 13.26 0.88 6.62
C GLY A 105 13.18 0.71 5.12
N VAL A 106 12.54 -0.36 4.69
CA VAL A 106 12.19 -0.62 3.29
C VAL A 106 10.72 -1.00 3.25
N LEU A 107 9.99 -0.40 2.31
CA LEU A 107 8.60 -0.78 2.01
C LEU A 107 8.48 -1.14 0.53
N VAL A 108 7.62 -2.09 0.23
CA VAL A 108 7.09 -2.29 -1.12
C VAL A 108 5.65 -1.78 -1.11
N ALA A 109 5.35 -0.85 -2.00
CA ALA A 109 4.06 -0.19 -2.05
C ALA A 109 3.44 -0.24 -3.44
N ALA A 110 2.12 -0.10 -3.51
CA ALA A 110 1.34 -0.01 -4.73
C ALA A 110 0.47 1.26 -4.67
N ALA A 111 0.55 2.09 -5.71
CA ALA A 111 -0.26 3.30 -5.82
C ALA A 111 -0.56 3.62 -7.29
N PRO A 112 -1.58 4.46 -7.59
CA PRO A 112 -1.85 4.89 -8.96
C PRO A 112 -0.69 5.65 -9.61
N ASP A 113 0.02 6.46 -8.82
CA ASP A 113 1.15 7.29 -9.23
C ASP A 113 2.00 7.70 -8.02
N THR A 114 3.18 8.28 -8.30
CA THR A 114 4.12 8.76 -7.29
C THR A 114 3.50 9.84 -6.39
N ALA A 115 2.79 10.80 -6.96
CA ALA A 115 2.20 11.91 -6.19
C ALA A 115 1.15 11.42 -5.19
N THR A 116 0.40 10.37 -5.52
CA THR A 116 -0.53 9.73 -4.60
C THR A 116 0.20 9.05 -3.45
N LEU A 117 1.30 8.34 -3.75
CA LEU A 117 2.11 7.70 -2.71
C LEU A 117 2.79 8.72 -1.79
N GLU A 118 3.31 9.82 -2.35
CA GLU A 118 3.90 10.92 -1.56
C GLU A 118 2.91 11.49 -0.56
N ARG A 119 1.67 11.74 -0.99
CA ARG A 119 0.60 12.24 -0.09
C ARG A 119 0.28 11.25 1.02
N VAL A 120 0.23 9.95 0.70
CA VAL A 120 0.00 8.92 1.71
C VAL A 120 1.14 8.86 2.71
N LEU A 121 2.39 8.90 2.25
CA LEU A 121 3.57 8.83 3.12
C LEU A 121 3.77 10.11 3.95
N ALA A 122 3.22 11.26 3.53
CA ALA A 122 3.23 12.47 4.34
C ALA A 122 2.49 12.31 5.68
N ASP A 123 1.54 11.38 5.76
CA ASP A 123 0.80 11.06 6.98
C ASP A 123 1.50 10.00 7.86
N ASP A 124 2.65 9.48 7.43
CA ASP A 124 3.43 8.53 8.22
C ASP A 124 3.96 9.21 9.49
N PRO A 125 3.70 8.64 10.69
CA PRO A 125 4.22 9.17 11.95
C PRO A 125 5.72 9.43 11.96
N TYR A 126 6.53 8.62 11.27
CA TYR A 126 7.97 8.85 11.14
C TYR A 126 8.29 10.11 10.33
N VAL A 127 7.51 10.39 9.30
CA VAL A 127 7.68 11.60 8.47
C VAL A 127 7.20 12.82 9.22
N GLN A 128 6.05 12.75 9.88
CA GLN A 128 5.48 13.84 10.65
C GLN A 128 6.34 14.25 11.86
N ALA A 129 6.94 13.27 12.52
CA ALA A 129 7.87 13.52 13.62
C ALA A 129 9.27 13.95 13.14
N GLY A 130 9.54 13.93 11.84
CA GLY A 130 10.84 14.28 11.26
C GLY A 130 11.95 13.29 11.61
N VAL A 131 11.62 12.07 12.02
CA VAL A 131 12.62 11.06 12.39
C VAL A 131 13.09 10.21 11.21
N ALA A 132 12.33 10.21 10.10
CA ALA A 132 12.73 9.56 8.86
C ALA A 132 12.29 10.36 7.63
N LYS A 133 12.99 10.13 6.52
CA LYS A 133 12.69 10.71 5.20
C LYS A 133 12.48 9.59 4.19
N PRO A 134 11.36 9.57 3.44
CA PRO A 134 11.12 8.60 2.39
C PRO A 134 11.87 8.98 1.11
N GLU A 135 12.46 7.98 0.46
CA GLU A 135 12.93 8.02 -0.93
C GLU A 135 12.10 7.04 -1.72
N ILE A 136 11.40 7.51 -2.75
CA ILE A 136 10.45 6.71 -3.53
C ILE A 136 11.10 6.33 -4.86
N VAL A 137 11.17 5.02 -5.13
CA VAL A 137 11.68 4.45 -6.38
C VAL A 137 10.55 3.69 -7.06
N ALA A 138 10.05 4.22 -8.16
CA ALA A 138 9.09 3.50 -9.00
C ALA A 138 9.78 2.36 -9.76
N PHE A 139 9.14 1.20 -9.83
CA PHE A 139 9.64 0.09 -10.63
C PHE A 139 8.51 -0.66 -11.32
N ASN A 140 8.83 -1.29 -12.45
CA ASN A 140 7.90 -2.13 -13.19
C ASN A 140 8.44 -3.56 -13.21
N PRO A 141 7.92 -4.48 -12.38
CA PRO A 141 8.41 -5.83 -12.32
C PRO A 141 8.01 -6.57 -13.61
N LYS A 142 8.98 -7.06 -14.36
CA LYS A 142 8.74 -7.91 -15.54
C LYS A 142 8.42 -9.36 -15.17
N ASN A 143 8.80 -9.77 -13.97
CA ASN A 143 8.52 -11.10 -13.43
C ASN A 143 8.31 -11.00 -11.92
N VAL A 144 7.11 -11.32 -11.46
CA VAL A 144 6.84 -11.47 -10.03
C VAL A 144 6.72 -12.96 -9.73
N ARG A 145 7.72 -13.51 -9.04
CA ARG A 145 7.71 -14.88 -8.55
C ARG A 145 7.86 -14.84 -7.03
N VAL A 146 6.87 -14.30 -6.34
CA VAL A 146 6.91 -14.28 -4.89
C VAL A 146 5.71 -15.04 -4.34
N SER A 147 6.02 -16.21 -3.79
CA SER A 147 5.20 -16.83 -2.76
C SER A 147 5.93 -16.55 -1.45
N LEU A 148 5.65 -15.45 -0.80
CA LEU A 148 6.01 -15.25 0.60
C LEU A 148 5.00 -16.08 1.40
N GLY A 149 5.29 -17.39 1.51
CA GLY A 149 4.58 -18.25 2.42
C GLY A 149 4.76 -17.73 3.84
N ALA A 150 3.67 -17.46 4.52
CA ALA A 150 3.66 -17.31 5.95
C ALA A 150 3.95 -18.67 6.58
#